data_63d0428acdd4293297e0e521652a2731
#
_entry.id   63d0428acdd4293297e0e521652a2731
#
_cell.length_a   1.000
_cell.length_b   1.000
_cell.length_c   1.000
_cell.angle_alpha   90.00
_cell.angle_beta   90.00
_cell.angle_gamma   90.00
#
_symmetry.space_group_name_H-M   'P 1'
#
loop_
_entity.id
_entity.type
_entity.pdbx_description
1 polymer ?
#
loop_
_entity_poly.entity_id
_entity_poly.type
_entity_poly.pdbx_seq_one_letter_code
_entity_poly.pdbx_strand_id
1 'polypeptide(L)'
;MLLLPMGFPYLRASLLPILLLAVAGCSDGVLADPTCTEGRSRCVAQVTLGSSFGCALLRDRSVWCWGRNDEAQLGYSTTDLCPEELPNGQTRAVACHTFPFQVVGLDRAVAVSAGGAFACALRDDGTVRCWGSNSAGQLGNGLTLPSASPVAARGLSGITAIAAGARHTCAVAAGLVYCWGANDRGQLGQPTTSRQCTVGSESIACEPQPTAIDGVKGVVAISAGAAHTCARTVEGIVLCWGDGRYGQSGSGRASAMPGPSPVGVLDGDSFIEGIVDLSAGADHTCARNADGVIWCWGRNEQGQLGSAPESAVPERCSGPCSPRPLRVQGLDFRVSAMDAGEDADVDDAAMDDAAMEAGAEASVDAGRPRDAGAEDADAGDARVGVGVPDVMDVQRVRDDVVAPSMVPRAIASGGSFSCAVLDDNTVRCWGDDSSGQLGDGRRVRAPQGAVMVIATPGAASTNPLQGVSSMAGGVDTACALLGDGSLRCWGSNRSGALGIGTTSVQSGPVPVTW
;
A
#
# COMPACT_ATOMS: atom_id res chain seq x y z
N MET A 1 -13.77 72.07 34.73
CA MET A 1 -13.06 72.31 33.45
C MET A 1 -13.08 71.02 32.64
N LEU A 2 -13.89 71.03 31.58
CA LEU A 2 -14.22 69.86 30.72
C LEU A 2 -13.02 69.35 29.94
N LEU A 3 -12.89 68.04 29.80
CA LEU A 3 -12.29 67.43 28.68
C LEU A 3 -13.00 66.09 28.36
N LEU A 4 -13.57 66.03 27.15
CA LEU A 4 -14.30 64.94 26.52
C LEU A 4 -13.38 63.79 26.07
N PRO A 5 -13.85 62.55 26.01
CA PRO A 5 -13.10 61.44 25.47
C PRO A 5 -13.36 61.29 23.94
N MET A 6 -12.27 61.12 23.17
CA MET A 6 -12.32 60.74 21.75
C MET A 6 -12.61 59.23 21.61
N GLY A 7 -13.66 58.93 20.85
CA GLY A 7 -14.02 57.58 20.48
C GLY A 7 -13.14 57.04 19.34
N PHE A 8 -12.73 55.80 19.45
CA PHE A 8 -12.19 55.00 18.35
C PHE A 8 -13.26 54.04 17.81
N PRO A 9 -13.37 53.86 16.50
CA PRO A 9 -14.39 53.00 15.92
C PRO A 9 -14.00 51.53 16.06
N TYR A 10 -14.95 50.71 16.46
CA TYR A 10 -14.91 49.26 16.50
C TYR A 10 -14.70 48.70 15.11
N LEU A 11 -13.52 48.08 14.85
CA LEU A 11 -13.36 47.12 13.77
C LEU A 11 -14.06 45.81 14.20
N ARG A 12 -15.14 45.48 13.51
CA ARG A 12 -15.75 44.16 13.56
C ARG A 12 -14.79 43.15 12.95
N ALA A 13 -14.16 42.35 13.79
CA ALA A 13 -13.50 41.13 13.37
C ALA A 13 -14.57 40.12 12.96
N SER A 14 -14.68 39.85 11.67
CA SER A 14 -15.47 38.74 11.13
C SER A 14 -14.78 37.45 11.55
N LEU A 15 -15.39 36.72 12.49
CA LEU A 15 -15.05 35.35 12.80
C LEU A 15 -15.47 34.49 11.58
N LEU A 16 -14.53 34.21 10.69
CA LEU A 16 -14.65 33.04 9.80
C LEU A 16 -14.52 31.79 10.68
N PRO A 17 -15.42 30.82 10.56
CA PRO A 17 -15.20 29.52 11.16
C PRO A 17 -14.00 28.88 10.50
N ILE A 18 -12.94 28.65 11.26
CA ILE A 18 -11.85 27.76 10.89
C ILE A 18 -12.46 26.37 10.75
N LEU A 19 -12.70 25.98 9.52
CA LEU A 19 -13.02 24.61 9.16
C LEU A 19 -11.80 23.76 9.50
N LEU A 20 -11.84 23.06 10.63
CA LEU A 20 -10.90 22.00 10.96
C LEU A 20 -11.08 20.90 9.91
N LEU A 21 -10.28 20.93 8.85
CA LEU A 21 -10.01 19.76 8.03
C LEU A 21 -9.12 18.83 8.86
N ALA A 22 -9.74 17.87 9.52
CA ALA A 22 -9.08 16.69 10.01
C ALA A 22 -8.65 15.86 8.79
N VAL A 23 -7.42 16.04 8.33
CA VAL A 23 -6.82 15.14 7.36
C VAL A 23 -6.30 13.94 8.13
N ALA A 24 -7.19 13.02 8.43
CA ALA A 24 -6.81 11.64 8.67
C ALA A 24 -6.34 11.08 7.32
N GLY A 25 -5.21 10.37 7.29
CA GLY A 25 -4.78 9.57 6.15
C GLY A 25 -5.68 8.36 5.94
N CYS A 26 -6.94 8.60 5.67
CA CYS A 26 -7.96 7.77 5.04
C CYS A 26 -8.79 8.75 4.24
N SER A 27 -8.96 8.49 2.97
CA SER A 27 -9.78 9.28 2.06
C SER A 27 -11.16 9.52 2.65
N ASP A 28 -11.38 10.71 3.22
CA ASP A 28 -12.71 11.16 3.66
C ASP A 28 -13.56 11.49 2.44
N GLY A 29 -14.27 10.49 2.00
CA GLY A 29 -15.30 10.54 0.97
C GLY A 29 -16.40 9.53 1.25
N VAL A 30 -16.55 9.08 2.50
CA VAL A 30 -17.67 8.22 2.87
C VAL A 30 -18.91 9.09 3.01
N LEU A 31 -19.60 9.30 1.89
CA LEU A 31 -21.03 9.60 1.91
C LEU A 31 -21.66 8.52 2.80
N ALA A 32 -22.46 8.94 3.78
CA ALA A 32 -23.25 8.03 4.60
C ALA A 32 -24.05 7.11 3.67
N ASP A 33 -23.58 5.87 3.50
CA ASP A 33 -24.29 4.88 2.71
C ASP A 33 -25.53 4.46 3.51
N PRO A 34 -26.74 4.71 3.00
CA PRO A 34 -27.99 4.36 3.67
C PRO A 34 -28.20 2.84 3.77
N THR A 35 -27.33 2.01 3.16
CA THR A 35 -27.48 0.55 3.12
C THR A 35 -26.96 -0.16 4.36
N CYS A 36 -26.18 0.52 5.20
CA CYS A 36 -25.78 0.00 6.51
C CYS A 36 -26.92 0.20 7.52
N THR A 37 -28.06 -0.44 7.29
CA THR A 37 -29.22 -0.35 8.18
C THR A 37 -28.95 -1.14 9.47
N GLU A 38 -29.24 -0.49 10.61
CA GLU A 38 -29.28 -1.11 11.93
C GLU A 38 -30.08 -2.42 11.85
N GLY A 39 -29.37 -3.56 11.99
CA GLY A 39 -29.99 -4.90 12.11
C GLY A 39 -29.48 -5.99 11.18
N ARG A 40 -28.59 -5.78 10.20
CA ARG A 40 -28.16 -6.85 9.27
C ARG A 40 -26.67 -6.95 9.12
N SER A 41 -25.79 -6.57 9.57
CA SER A 41 -24.33 -6.81 9.63
C SER A 41 -23.62 -5.68 10.38
N ARG A 42 -22.64 -6.07 11.15
CA ARG A 42 -21.80 -5.11 11.85
C ARG A 42 -21.05 -4.31 10.81
N CYS A 43 -21.36 -3.03 10.71
CA CYS A 43 -20.79 -2.14 9.70
C CYS A 43 -19.33 -1.85 10.03
N VAL A 44 -18.42 -2.43 9.28
CA VAL A 44 -16.97 -2.20 9.42
C VAL A 44 -16.63 -0.82 8.86
N ALA A 45 -15.84 -0.06 9.63
CA ALA A 45 -15.27 1.23 9.22
C ALA A 45 -13.81 1.10 8.81
N GLN A 46 -13.05 0.17 9.43
CA GLN A 46 -11.64 -0.08 9.12
C GLN A 46 -11.30 -1.53 9.43
N VAL A 47 -10.40 -2.12 8.65
CA VAL A 47 -9.77 -3.42 8.90
C VAL A 47 -8.27 -3.25 8.94
N THR A 48 -7.60 -4.02 9.80
CA THR A 48 -6.14 -4.10 9.89
C THR A 48 -5.73 -5.54 10.17
N LEU A 49 -4.59 -5.94 9.63
CA LEU A 49 -4.09 -7.32 9.72
C LEU A 49 -2.69 -7.33 10.34
N GLY A 50 -2.50 -8.22 11.29
CA GLY A 50 -1.20 -8.57 11.83
C GLY A 50 -0.58 -9.79 11.14
N SER A 51 0.39 -10.46 11.80
CA SER A 51 1.05 -11.63 11.18
C SER A 51 0.13 -12.83 11.00
N SER A 52 -0.78 -13.09 11.93
CA SER A 52 -1.71 -14.23 11.88
C SER A 52 -3.03 -13.91 12.58
N PHE A 53 -3.42 -12.66 12.64
CA PHE A 53 -4.66 -12.20 13.23
C PHE A 53 -5.16 -10.95 12.49
N GLY A 54 -6.44 -10.65 12.64
CA GLY A 54 -7.06 -9.46 12.11
C GLY A 54 -7.88 -8.74 13.16
N CYS A 55 -8.05 -7.43 12.98
CA CYS A 55 -8.97 -6.60 13.76
C CYS A 55 -9.79 -5.70 12.85
N ALA A 56 -11.05 -5.50 13.20
CA ALA A 56 -11.95 -4.55 12.56
C ALA A 56 -12.44 -3.51 13.57
N LEU A 57 -12.41 -2.27 13.15
CA LEU A 57 -13.11 -1.16 13.81
C LEU A 57 -14.50 -1.05 13.21
N LEU A 58 -15.53 -1.09 14.02
CA LEU A 58 -16.91 -0.90 13.58
C LEU A 58 -17.31 0.59 13.66
N ARG A 59 -18.38 0.96 12.98
CA ARG A 59 -18.94 2.34 13.00
C ARG A 59 -19.46 2.76 14.38
N ASP A 60 -19.80 1.80 15.24
CA ASP A 60 -20.15 2.03 16.65
C ASP A 60 -18.92 2.28 17.54
N ARG A 61 -17.71 2.33 16.94
CA ARG A 61 -16.41 2.53 17.59
C ARG A 61 -15.96 1.36 18.47
N SER A 62 -16.57 0.20 18.35
CA SER A 62 -16.07 -1.06 18.94
C SER A 62 -15.00 -1.68 18.04
N VAL A 63 -14.05 -2.40 18.64
CA VAL A 63 -13.01 -3.14 17.93
C VAL A 63 -13.22 -4.63 18.15
N TRP A 64 -13.12 -5.41 17.08
CA TRP A 64 -13.31 -6.85 17.07
C TRP A 64 -12.09 -7.51 16.44
N CYS A 65 -11.51 -8.51 17.12
CA CYS A 65 -10.32 -9.20 16.64
C CYS A 65 -10.56 -10.71 16.52
N TRP A 66 -9.79 -11.37 15.63
CA TRP A 66 -9.86 -12.80 15.35
C TRP A 66 -8.51 -13.34 14.91
N GLY A 67 -8.34 -14.66 14.90
CA GLY A 67 -7.10 -15.32 14.51
C GLY A 67 -6.30 -15.81 15.72
N ARG A 68 -4.98 -15.80 15.60
CA ARG A 68 -4.02 -16.26 16.62
C ARG A 68 -4.06 -15.42 17.89
N ASN A 69 -3.87 -16.07 19.07
CA ASN A 69 -3.96 -15.42 20.38
C ASN A 69 -2.93 -15.91 21.43
N ASP A 70 -1.88 -16.58 21.03
CA ASP A 70 -0.85 -17.09 21.96
C ASP A 70 -0.03 -15.98 22.65
N GLU A 71 0.00 -14.78 22.08
CA GLU A 71 0.59 -13.57 22.65
C GLU A 71 -0.47 -12.58 23.17
N ALA A 72 -1.72 -13.03 23.31
CA ALA A 72 -2.86 -12.20 23.74
C ALA A 72 -3.21 -11.05 22.76
N GLN A 73 -2.86 -11.20 21.48
CA GLN A 73 -3.03 -10.18 20.44
C GLN A 73 -4.49 -9.88 20.07
N LEU A 74 -5.45 -10.70 20.50
CA LEU A 74 -6.87 -10.45 20.30
C LEU A 74 -7.48 -9.48 21.34
N GLY A 75 -6.73 -9.10 22.40
CA GLY A 75 -7.23 -8.21 23.44
C GLY A 75 -8.23 -8.84 24.41
N TYR A 76 -8.29 -10.16 24.44
CA TYR A 76 -9.04 -10.97 25.40
C TYR A 76 -8.42 -12.37 25.53
N SER A 77 -8.74 -13.09 26.59
CA SER A 77 -8.28 -14.47 26.77
C SER A 77 -9.22 -15.44 26.07
N THR A 78 -8.66 -16.46 25.42
CA THR A 78 -9.41 -17.55 24.80
C THR A 78 -8.87 -18.89 25.26
N THR A 79 -9.74 -19.90 25.34
CA THR A 79 -9.40 -21.30 25.56
C THR A 79 -9.44 -22.11 24.27
N ASP A 80 -9.87 -21.51 23.17
CA ASP A 80 -9.94 -22.15 21.87
C ASP A 80 -8.54 -22.40 21.31
N LEU A 81 -8.38 -23.53 20.65
CA LEU A 81 -7.12 -23.96 20.06
C LEU A 81 -7.30 -24.26 18.57
N CYS A 82 -6.41 -23.72 17.77
CA CYS A 82 -6.30 -24.04 16.35
C CYS A 82 -5.09 -24.93 16.08
N PRO A 83 -5.19 -25.86 15.12
CA PRO A 83 -4.03 -26.61 14.66
C PRO A 83 -3.10 -25.70 13.84
N GLU A 84 -1.83 -25.67 14.20
CA GLU A 84 -0.77 -25.03 13.43
C GLU A 84 0.18 -26.10 12.90
N GLU A 85 0.29 -26.19 11.57
CA GLU A 85 1.22 -27.10 10.92
C GLU A 85 2.64 -26.48 10.93
N LEU A 86 3.59 -27.22 11.49
CA LEU A 86 4.99 -26.83 11.54
C LEU A 86 5.72 -27.24 10.25
N PRO A 87 6.89 -26.61 9.94
CA PRO A 87 7.67 -26.93 8.73
C PRO A 87 8.11 -28.41 8.64
N ASN A 88 8.16 -29.13 9.77
CA ASN A 88 8.49 -30.55 9.83
C ASN A 88 7.27 -31.48 9.66
N GLY A 89 6.10 -30.94 9.29
CA GLY A 89 4.86 -31.70 9.12
C GLY A 89 4.14 -32.06 10.42
N GLN A 90 4.68 -31.66 11.58
CA GLN A 90 4.00 -31.85 12.86
C GLN A 90 2.96 -30.75 13.06
N THR A 91 1.88 -31.08 13.78
CA THR A 91 0.85 -30.13 14.16
C THR A 91 0.95 -29.82 15.65
N ARG A 92 0.93 -28.54 16.00
CA ARG A 92 0.77 -28.07 17.39
C ARG A 92 -0.54 -27.31 17.55
N ALA A 93 -1.09 -27.35 18.76
CA ALA A 93 -2.24 -26.52 19.12
C ALA A 93 -1.76 -25.13 19.58
N VAL A 94 -2.34 -24.07 19.02
CA VAL A 94 -2.07 -22.68 19.42
C VAL A 94 -3.36 -21.99 19.83
N ALA A 95 -3.31 -21.11 20.82
CA ALA A 95 -4.47 -20.31 21.19
C ALA A 95 -4.93 -19.46 20.00
N CYS A 96 -6.25 -19.48 19.72
CA CYS A 96 -6.83 -18.77 18.57
C CYS A 96 -8.32 -18.49 18.79
N HIS A 97 -8.90 -17.68 17.90
CA HIS A 97 -10.34 -17.58 17.74
C HIS A 97 -10.67 -17.37 16.26
N THR A 98 -11.45 -18.28 15.68
CA THR A 98 -11.70 -18.29 14.23
C THR A 98 -12.80 -17.34 13.76
N PHE A 99 -13.49 -16.69 14.67
CA PHE A 99 -14.51 -15.67 14.43
C PHE A 99 -14.11 -14.34 15.07
N PRO A 100 -14.59 -13.20 14.58
CA PRO A 100 -14.42 -11.93 15.26
C PRO A 100 -15.07 -11.92 16.66
N PHE A 101 -14.33 -11.43 17.64
CA PHE A 101 -14.81 -11.23 19.00
C PHE A 101 -14.40 -9.84 19.51
N GLN A 102 -15.26 -9.22 20.32
CA GLN A 102 -15.06 -7.84 20.75
C GLN A 102 -13.91 -7.72 21.77
N VAL A 103 -13.03 -6.74 21.55
CA VAL A 103 -11.99 -6.34 22.49
C VAL A 103 -12.64 -5.68 23.70
N VAL A 104 -12.49 -6.30 24.87
CA VAL A 104 -13.13 -5.85 26.11
C VAL A 104 -12.34 -4.70 26.75
N GLY A 105 -13.04 -3.68 27.25
CA GLY A 105 -12.42 -2.52 27.89
C GLY A 105 -11.82 -1.48 26.95
N LEU A 106 -12.14 -1.58 25.67
CA LEU A 106 -11.82 -0.59 24.65
C LEU A 106 -13.11 0.08 24.16
N ASP A 107 -13.19 1.38 24.35
CA ASP A 107 -14.28 2.24 23.93
C ASP A 107 -13.77 3.39 23.07
N ARG A 108 -14.67 4.02 22.31
CA ARG A 108 -14.41 5.26 21.57
C ARG A 108 -13.22 5.18 20.60
N ALA A 109 -12.95 3.98 20.02
CA ALA A 109 -11.89 3.85 19.02
C ALA A 109 -12.26 4.59 17.73
N VAL A 110 -11.29 5.27 17.12
CA VAL A 110 -11.42 5.98 15.82
C VAL A 110 -10.43 5.45 14.78
N ALA A 111 -9.39 4.73 15.22
CA ALA A 111 -8.49 3.99 14.34
C ALA A 111 -7.92 2.77 15.07
N VAL A 112 -7.54 1.74 14.31
CA VAL A 112 -6.87 0.54 14.82
C VAL A 112 -5.71 0.18 13.90
N SER A 113 -4.58 -0.26 14.48
CA SER A 113 -3.40 -0.73 13.74
C SER A 113 -2.86 -2.00 14.36
N ALA A 114 -2.74 -3.06 13.57
CA ALA A 114 -2.23 -4.35 13.97
C ALA A 114 -0.75 -4.48 13.58
N GLY A 115 0.08 -4.89 14.54
CA GLY A 115 1.48 -5.22 14.33
C GLY A 115 1.70 -6.72 14.19
N GLY A 116 2.93 -7.20 14.46
CA GLY A 116 3.25 -8.63 14.33
C GLY A 116 2.34 -9.51 15.18
N ALA A 117 2.34 -9.32 16.49
CA ALA A 117 1.51 -10.06 17.46
C ALA A 117 0.93 -9.13 18.54
N PHE A 118 0.57 -7.93 18.19
CA PHE A 118 -0.06 -6.92 19.05
C PHE A 118 -0.90 -5.97 18.22
N ALA A 119 -1.76 -5.20 18.86
CA ALA A 119 -2.50 -4.13 18.19
C ALA A 119 -2.62 -2.90 19.08
N CYS A 120 -2.82 -1.75 18.43
CA CYS A 120 -3.06 -0.46 19.07
C CYS A 120 -4.33 0.17 18.49
N ALA A 121 -5.10 0.85 19.31
CA ALA A 121 -6.23 1.67 18.92
C ALA A 121 -6.02 3.12 19.35
N LEU A 122 -6.33 4.03 18.45
CA LEU A 122 -6.47 5.46 18.71
C LEU A 122 -7.90 5.74 19.14
N ARG A 123 -8.07 6.45 20.23
CA ARG A 123 -9.37 6.91 20.73
C ARG A 123 -9.66 8.34 20.28
N ASP A 124 -10.92 8.72 20.29
CA ASP A 124 -11.38 10.06 19.89
C ASP A 124 -10.90 11.20 20.82
N ASP A 125 -10.40 10.86 22.02
CA ASP A 125 -9.75 11.80 22.94
C ASP A 125 -8.24 11.98 22.65
N GLY A 126 -7.72 11.39 21.56
CA GLY A 126 -6.32 11.44 21.17
C GLY A 126 -5.38 10.60 22.05
N THR A 127 -5.91 9.65 22.83
CA THR A 127 -5.12 8.68 23.58
C THR A 127 -4.98 7.36 22.81
N VAL A 128 -3.90 6.60 23.09
CA VAL A 128 -3.62 5.32 22.45
C VAL A 128 -3.71 4.19 23.47
N ARG A 129 -4.36 3.09 23.11
CA ARG A 129 -4.44 1.85 23.87
C ARG A 129 -3.88 0.70 23.04
N CYS A 130 -2.98 -0.09 23.62
CA CYS A 130 -2.35 -1.23 22.94
C CYS A 130 -2.52 -2.51 23.75
N TRP A 131 -2.50 -3.67 23.07
CA TRP A 131 -2.63 -5.00 23.69
C TRP A 131 -1.89 -6.05 22.87
N GLY A 132 -1.63 -7.23 23.46
CA GLY A 132 -0.89 -8.33 22.84
C GLY A 132 0.53 -8.41 23.34
N SER A 133 1.44 -8.88 22.48
CA SER A 133 2.88 -9.04 22.75
C SER A 133 3.56 -7.72 23.13
N ASN A 134 4.48 -7.80 24.09
CA ASN A 134 5.17 -6.61 24.62
C ASN A 134 6.66 -6.86 24.94
N SER A 135 7.24 -7.95 24.45
CA SER A 135 8.62 -8.32 24.79
C SER A 135 9.66 -7.25 24.42
N ALA A 136 9.37 -6.42 23.42
CA ALA A 136 10.19 -5.27 23.04
C ALA A 136 9.67 -3.91 23.57
N GLY A 137 8.59 -3.92 24.39
CA GLY A 137 7.97 -2.69 24.90
C GLY A 137 7.01 -2.01 23.90
N GLN A 138 6.56 -2.73 22.87
CA GLN A 138 5.74 -2.21 21.77
C GLN A 138 4.36 -1.71 22.18
N LEU A 139 3.86 -1.99 23.40
CA LEU A 139 2.62 -1.42 23.95
C LEU A 139 2.80 0.01 24.51
N GLY A 140 4.03 0.49 24.69
CA GLY A 140 4.31 1.87 25.10
C GLY A 140 3.95 2.19 26.56
N ASN A 141 3.64 1.20 27.38
CA ASN A 141 3.22 1.39 28.78
C ASN A 141 4.37 1.43 29.79
N GLY A 142 5.64 1.45 29.32
CA GLY A 142 6.86 1.43 30.13
C GLY A 142 7.26 0.05 30.62
N LEU A 143 6.53 -1.00 30.27
CA LEU A 143 6.76 -2.39 30.63
C LEU A 143 7.13 -3.23 29.39
N THR A 144 7.53 -4.49 29.63
CA THR A 144 7.82 -5.48 28.57
C THR A 144 7.01 -6.76 28.71
N LEU A 145 5.98 -6.75 29.55
CA LEU A 145 5.07 -7.89 29.73
C LEU A 145 3.88 -7.77 28.77
N PRO A 146 3.44 -8.87 28.13
CA PRO A 146 2.26 -8.87 27.27
C PRO A 146 0.99 -8.51 28.04
N SER A 147 -0.04 -8.05 27.34
CA SER A 147 -1.31 -7.71 27.93
C SER A 147 -2.48 -8.24 27.11
N ALA A 148 -3.35 -9.02 27.75
CA ALA A 148 -4.60 -9.48 27.13
C ALA A 148 -5.73 -8.42 27.21
N SER A 149 -5.44 -7.25 27.75
CA SER A 149 -6.38 -6.13 27.81
C SER A 149 -5.72 -4.85 27.30
N PRO A 150 -6.47 -3.91 26.71
CA PRO A 150 -5.94 -2.64 26.22
C PRO A 150 -5.30 -1.80 27.33
N VAL A 151 -3.98 -1.54 27.26
CA VAL A 151 -3.22 -0.71 28.19
C VAL A 151 -2.86 0.64 27.54
N ALA A 152 -2.76 1.71 28.34
CA ALA A 152 -2.42 3.02 27.83
C ALA A 152 -0.94 3.12 27.43
N ALA A 153 -0.65 3.60 26.24
CA ALA A 153 0.65 4.14 25.89
C ALA A 153 0.87 5.45 26.66
N ARG A 154 2.00 5.57 27.36
CA ARG A 154 2.23 6.66 28.31
C ARG A 154 2.72 7.94 27.64
N GLY A 155 2.36 9.08 28.21
CA GLY A 155 2.92 10.39 27.79
C GLY A 155 2.41 10.90 26.43
N LEU A 156 1.37 10.30 25.87
CA LEU A 156 0.78 10.69 24.58
C LEU A 156 -0.56 11.40 24.79
N SER A 157 -0.76 12.48 24.02
CA SER A 157 -2.03 13.19 23.91
C SER A 157 -2.14 13.83 22.52
N GLY A 158 -3.36 14.06 22.06
CA GLY A 158 -3.60 14.71 20.76
C GLY A 158 -3.08 13.90 19.57
N ILE A 159 -3.03 12.58 19.70
CA ILE A 159 -2.61 11.69 18.61
C ILE A 159 -3.64 11.74 17.48
N THR A 160 -3.16 11.84 16.24
CA THR A 160 -3.97 11.92 15.00
C THR A 160 -3.77 10.71 14.08
N ALA A 161 -2.65 9.99 14.20
CA ALA A 161 -2.39 8.78 13.42
C ALA A 161 -1.51 7.80 14.22
N ILE A 162 -1.68 6.49 13.97
CA ILE A 162 -0.89 5.42 14.56
C ILE A 162 -0.50 4.40 13.49
N ALA A 163 0.69 3.81 13.63
CA ALA A 163 1.13 2.69 12.81
C ALA A 163 1.90 1.68 13.67
N ALA A 164 1.56 0.40 13.52
CA ALA A 164 2.19 -0.71 14.22
C ALA A 164 3.01 -1.56 13.24
N GLY A 165 4.30 -1.71 13.49
CA GLY A 165 5.20 -2.61 12.77
C GLY A 165 5.26 -3.99 13.42
N ALA A 166 6.27 -4.81 13.09
CA ALA A 166 6.33 -6.15 13.68
C ALA A 166 6.51 -6.13 15.21
N ARG A 167 7.37 -5.23 15.72
CA ARG A 167 7.68 -5.11 17.16
C ARG A 167 7.89 -3.65 17.61
N HIS A 168 7.36 -2.68 16.86
CA HIS A 168 7.41 -1.26 17.22
C HIS A 168 6.11 -0.58 16.85
N THR A 169 5.89 0.58 17.43
CA THR A 169 4.72 1.41 17.16
C THR A 169 5.17 2.86 16.99
N CYS A 170 4.54 3.57 16.08
CA CYS A 170 4.73 5.01 15.91
C CYS A 170 3.38 5.73 15.91
N ALA A 171 3.37 6.97 16.36
CA ALA A 171 2.19 7.83 16.43
C ALA A 171 2.53 9.25 16.01
N VAL A 172 1.56 9.98 15.49
CA VAL A 172 1.68 11.37 15.07
C VAL A 172 0.82 12.25 15.99
N ALA A 173 1.40 13.33 16.51
CA ALA A 173 0.70 14.37 17.23
C ALA A 173 1.21 15.74 16.79
N ALA A 174 0.33 16.62 16.38
CA ALA A 174 0.67 18.00 15.95
C ALA A 174 1.84 18.04 14.92
N GLY A 175 1.89 17.07 14.01
CA GLY A 175 2.94 16.96 12.99
C GLY A 175 4.29 16.43 13.49
N LEU A 176 4.40 16.03 14.74
CA LEU A 176 5.57 15.37 15.34
C LEU A 176 5.35 13.87 15.39
N VAL A 177 6.43 13.10 15.33
CA VAL A 177 6.37 11.64 15.41
C VAL A 177 6.94 11.15 16.73
N TYR A 178 6.25 10.18 17.34
CA TYR A 178 6.65 9.47 18.54
C TYR A 178 6.72 7.99 18.22
N CYS A 179 7.84 7.32 18.53
CA CYS A 179 7.98 5.88 18.31
C CYS A 179 8.43 5.16 19.58
N TRP A 180 8.08 3.87 19.69
CA TRP A 180 8.44 2.99 20.81
C TRP A 180 8.45 1.53 20.40
N GLY A 181 9.05 0.67 21.23
CA GLY A 181 9.20 -0.76 20.95
C GLY A 181 10.63 -1.12 20.60
N ALA A 182 10.82 -2.09 19.70
CA ALA A 182 12.14 -2.54 19.21
C ALA A 182 12.87 -1.43 18.44
N ASN A 183 14.20 -1.35 18.63
CA ASN A 183 15.09 -0.41 17.92
C ASN A 183 16.41 -1.07 17.47
N ASP A 184 16.43 -2.38 17.34
CA ASP A 184 17.60 -3.16 16.90
C ASP A 184 17.98 -2.90 15.43
N ARG A 185 17.10 -2.28 14.68
CA ARG A 185 17.29 -1.87 13.28
C ARG A 185 17.19 -0.36 13.05
N GLY A 186 17.08 0.43 14.11
CA GLY A 186 16.87 1.87 14.01
C GLY A 186 15.43 2.28 13.65
N GLN A 187 14.46 1.35 13.77
CA GLN A 187 13.06 1.55 13.36
C GLN A 187 12.32 2.64 14.15
N LEU A 188 12.87 3.08 15.28
CA LEU A 188 12.36 4.21 16.05
C LEU A 188 12.87 5.58 15.53
N GLY A 189 13.76 5.61 14.52
CA GLY A 189 14.31 6.85 13.97
C GLY A 189 15.18 7.66 14.93
N GLN A 190 15.69 7.02 15.98
CA GLN A 190 16.56 7.62 16.98
C GLN A 190 17.81 6.76 17.18
N PRO A 191 18.92 7.36 17.67
CA PRO A 191 20.07 6.58 18.09
C PRO A 191 19.65 5.47 19.05
N THR A 192 20.27 4.31 18.92
CA THR A 192 20.02 3.18 19.81
C THR A 192 20.24 3.60 21.27
N THR A 193 19.20 3.47 22.08
CA THR A 193 19.30 3.66 23.53
C THR A 193 20.15 2.53 24.13
N SER A 194 20.75 2.77 25.29
CA SER A 194 21.46 1.73 26.05
C SER A 194 20.51 0.68 26.63
N ARG A 195 19.19 0.90 26.52
CA ARG A 195 18.17 0.00 27.06
C ARG A 195 18.05 -1.24 26.21
N GLN A 196 17.98 -2.39 26.87
CA GLN A 196 17.86 -3.70 26.25
C GLN A 196 16.56 -4.36 26.71
N CYS A 197 15.88 -5.02 25.78
CA CYS A 197 14.74 -5.89 26.03
C CYS A 197 15.07 -7.33 25.63
N THR A 198 14.50 -8.29 26.34
CA THR A 198 14.65 -9.72 26.01
C THR A 198 13.48 -10.16 25.13
N VAL A 199 13.79 -10.59 23.90
CA VAL A 199 12.81 -11.10 22.94
C VAL A 199 13.20 -12.54 22.60
N GLY A 200 12.43 -13.51 23.11
CA GLY A 200 12.84 -14.91 23.08
C GLY A 200 14.15 -15.13 23.83
N SER A 201 15.21 -15.57 23.14
CA SER A 201 16.57 -15.74 23.69
C SER A 201 17.49 -14.56 23.37
N GLU A 202 17.05 -13.55 22.62
CA GLU A 202 17.88 -12.43 22.16
C GLU A 202 17.69 -11.19 23.05
N SER A 203 18.78 -10.44 23.23
CA SER A 203 18.77 -9.11 23.82
C SER A 203 18.84 -8.07 22.71
N ILE A 204 17.84 -7.23 22.58
CA ILE A 204 17.73 -6.22 21.52
C ILE A 204 17.58 -4.82 22.10
N ALA A 205 18.07 -3.81 21.38
CA ALA A 205 17.81 -2.41 21.72
C ALA A 205 16.29 -2.12 21.65
N CYS A 206 15.77 -1.40 22.64
CA CYS A 206 14.35 -1.11 22.74
C CYS A 206 14.05 0.18 23.48
N GLU A 207 12.85 0.73 23.29
CA GLU A 207 12.29 1.83 24.09
C GLU A 207 10.83 1.54 24.42
N PRO A 208 10.51 1.09 25.65
CA PRO A 208 9.14 0.74 26.03
C PRO A 208 8.19 1.93 26.29
N GLN A 209 8.64 3.16 26.08
CA GLN A 209 7.83 4.36 26.20
C GLN A 209 7.90 5.19 24.92
N PRO A 210 6.80 5.86 24.54
CA PRO A 210 6.80 6.76 23.40
C PRO A 210 7.86 7.86 23.54
N THR A 211 8.73 7.97 22.53
CA THR A 211 9.79 8.98 22.49
C THR A 211 9.72 9.75 21.17
N ALA A 212 9.80 11.08 21.25
CA ALA A 212 9.73 11.95 20.08
C ALA A 212 10.96 11.76 19.18
N ILE A 213 10.76 11.84 17.87
CA ILE A 213 11.84 11.79 16.88
C ILE A 213 12.26 13.23 16.55
N ASP A 214 13.55 13.52 16.72
CA ASP A 214 14.08 14.81 16.35
C ASP A 214 14.21 15.00 14.83
N GLY A 215 13.99 16.23 14.37
CA GLY A 215 14.18 16.62 12.96
C GLY A 215 13.05 16.23 12.01
N VAL A 216 12.03 15.48 12.44
CA VAL A 216 10.86 15.12 11.63
C VAL A 216 9.67 16.00 12.03
N LYS A 217 9.14 16.79 11.09
CA LYS A 217 8.05 17.74 11.32
C LYS A 217 7.05 17.73 10.16
N GLY A 218 5.85 18.29 10.41
CA GLY A 218 4.81 18.41 9.38
C GLY A 218 4.23 17.06 8.92
N VAL A 219 4.39 15.99 9.72
CA VAL A 219 3.90 14.65 9.38
C VAL A 219 2.38 14.60 9.52
N VAL A 220 1.72 14.03 8.51
CA VAL A 220 0.27 13.85 8.46
C VAL A 220 -0.13 12.36 8.33
N ALA A 221 0.78 11.49 7.88
CA ALA A 221 0.55 10.05 7.80
C ALA A 221 1.82 9.28 8.15
N ILE A 222 1.66 8.09 8.71
CA ILE A 222 2.74 7.20 9.09
C ILE A 222 2.39 5.76 8.74
N SER A 223 3.36 4.99 8.27
CA SER A 223 3.24 3.58 7.97
C SER A 223 4.45 2.83 8.48
N ALA A 224 4.26 1.64 9.04
CA ALA A 224 5.30 0.84 9.65
C ALA A 224 5.37 -0.55 9.00
N GLY A 225 6.55 -0.94 8.55
CA GLY A 225 6.85 -2.29 8.07
C GLY A 225 7.34 -3.19 9.19
N ALA A 226 8.02 -4.30 8.85
CA ALA A 226 8.50 -5.22 9.89
C ALA A 226 9.52 -4.54 10.82
N ALA A 227 10.50 -3.84 10.26
CA ALA A 227 11.57 -3.17 11.01
C ALA A 227 11.98 -1.81 10.39
N HIS A 228 11.08 -1.17 9.64
CA HIS A 228 11.26 0.18 9.12
C HIS A 228 9.98 0.97 9.29
N THR A 229 10.08 2.28 9.19
CA THR A 229 8.97 3.22 9.32
C THR A 229 9.08 4.28 8.24
N CYS A 230 7.97 4.66 7.64
CA CYS A 230 7.89 5.74 6.68
C CYS A 230 6.82 6.74 7.10
N ALA A 231 7.08 8.03 6.93
CA ALA A 231 6.18 9.12 7.23
C ALA A 231 5.97 9.99 5.99
N ARG A 232 4.77 10.50 5.82
CA ARG A 232 4.44 11.48 4.78
C ARG A 232 4.14 12.83 5.42
N THR A 233 4.78 13.86 4.87
CA THR A 233 4.57 15.25 5.31
C THR A 233 3.35 15.87 4.60
N VAL A 234 2.95 17.03 5.07
CA VAL A 234 1.85 17.83 4.48
C VAL A 234 2.17 18.26 3.04
N GLU A 235 3.45 18.42 2.73
CA GLU A 235 3.94 18.74 1.37
C GLU A 235 3.97 17.52 0.42
N GLY A 236 3.64 16.33 0.93
CA GLY A 236 3.67 15.09 0.15
C GLY A 236 5.06 14.49 0.00
N ILE A 237 6.03 14.90 0.83
CA ILE A 237 7.36 14.30 0.90
C ILE A 237 7.31 13.05 1.76
N VAL A 238 8.03 12.00 1.38
CA VAL A 238 8.17 10.77 2.16
C VAL A 238 9.53 10.71 2.84
N LEU A 239 9.53 10.40 4.13
CA LEU A 239 10.72 10.19 4.94
C LEU A 239 10.67 8.76 5.49
N CYS A 240 11.73 7.96 5.33
CA CYS A 240 11.80 6.60 5.85
C CYS A 240 13.04 6.39 6.71
N TRP A 241 12.96 5.49 7.69
CA TRP A 241 14.05 5.12 8.58
C TRP A 241 13.90 3.68 9.07
N GLY A 242 14.94 3.15 9.71
CA GLY A 242 15.00 1.79 10.22
C GLY A 242 15.81 0.87 9.32
N ASP A 243 15.41 -0.39 9.21
CA ASP A 243 16.10 -1.37 8.38
C ASP A 243 16.13 -0.94 6.91
N GLY A 244 17.31 -0.91 6.33
CA GLY A 244 17.56 -0.56 4.94
C GLY A 244 18.28 -1.64 4.13
N ARG A 245 18.43 -2.88 4.68
CA ARG A 245 19.20 -3.96 4.04
C ARG A 245 18.71 -4.36 2.66
N TYR A 246 17.46 -4.16 2.38
CA TYR A 246 16.84 -4.38 1.07
C TYR A 246 16.50 -3.06 0.34
N GLY A 247 16.94 -1.93 0.91
CA GLY A 247 16.63 -0.61 0.35
C GLY A 247 15.24 -0.07 0.69
N GLN A 248 14.54 -0.65 1.68
CA GLN A 248 13.18 -0.25 2.07
C GLN A 248 13.09 1.18 2.61
N SER A 249 14.21 1.84 2.89
CA SER A 249 14.27 3.28 3.20
C SER A 249 14.18 4.19 1.95
N GLY A 250 14.32 3.64 0.73
CA GLY A 250 14.27 4.44 -0.50
C GLY A 250 15.40 5.44 -0.70
N SER A 251 16.48 5.32 0.06
CA SER A 251 17.61 6.28 0.07
C SER A 251 18.57 6.16 -1.13
N GLY A 252 18.27 5.30 -2.09
CA GLY A 252 19.15 4.97 -3.21
C GLY A 252 20.30 4.01 -2.83
N ARG A 253 20.34 3.52 -1.60
CA ARG A 253 21.34 2.58 -1.09
C ARG A 253 20.69 1.53 -0.21
N ALA A 254 21.07 0.26 -0.37
CA ALA A 254 20.78 -0.76 0.60
C ALA A 254 21.86 -0.70 1.70
N SER A 255 21.43 -0.50 2.94
CA SER A 255 22.37 -0.43 4.08
C SER A 255 22.25 -1.71 4.90
N ALA A 256 23.38 -2.35 5.14
CA ALA A 256 23.47 -3.48 6.07
C ALA A 256 23.37 -3.03 7.55
N MET A 257 23.52 -1.74 7.82
CA MET A 257 23.39 -1.13 9.14
C MET A 257 22.19 -0.18 9.11
N PRO A 258 21.28 -0.29 10.06
CA PRO A 258 20.12 0.59 10.13
C PRO A 258 20.56 2.04 10.36
N GLY A 259 20.00 2.96 9.60
CA GLY A 259 20.20 4.38 9.84
C GLY A 259 19.44 4.83 11.09
N PRO A 260 20.04 5.62 11.99
CA PRO A 260 19.37 6.07 13.20
C PRO A 260 18.41 7.25 12.97
N SER A 261 18.42 7.84 11.77
CA SER A 261 17.67 9.06 11.42
C SER A 261 16.80 8.86 10.19
N PRO A 262 15.73 9.62 10.03
CA PRO A 262 14.91 9.61 8.82
C PRO A 262 15.73 9.96 7.59
N VAL A 263 15.46 9.31 6.48
CA VAL A 263 16.11 9.53 5.19
C VAL A 263 15.05 9.83 4.15
N GLY A 264 15.32 10.80 3.27
CA GLY A 264 14.43 11.11 2.15
C GLY A 264 14.39 9.99 1.12
N VAL A 265 13.24 9.70 0.61
CA VAL A 265 13.02 8.76 -0.49
C VAL A 265 13.31 9.50 -1.81
N LEU A 266 14.20 8.92 -2.62
CA LEU A 266 14.66 9.54 -3.86
C LEU A 266 14.12 8.79 -5.08
N ASP A 267 13.64 9.55 -6.06
CA ASP A 267 13.39 9.10 -7.43
C ASP A 267 14.46 9.71 -8.34
N GLY A 268 15.40 8.87 -8.78
CA GLY A 268 16.56 9.38 -9.51
C GLY A 268 17.44 10.27 -8.63
N ASP A 269 17.54 11.57 -8.97
CA ASP A 269 18.32 12.59 -8.27
C ASP A 269 17.48 13.54 -7.41
N SER A 270 16.14 13.36 -7.39
CA SER A 270 15.19 14.17 -6.63
C SER A 270 14.33 13.34 -5.69
N PHE A 271 13.68 14.02 -4.73
CA PHE A 271 12.66 13.40 -3.88
C PHE A 271 11.39 13.16 -4.70
N ILE A 272 10.70 12.02 -4.43
CA ILE A 272 9.33 11.89 -4.92
C ILE A 272 8.45 12.85 -4.13
N GLU A 273 7.61 13.58 -4.84
CA GLU A 273 6.75 14.64 -4.30
C GLU A 273 5.27 14.37 -4.61
N GLY A 274 4.39 15.15 -3.99
CA GLY A 274 2.95 15.03 -4.25
C GLY A 274 2.34 13.71 -3.81
N ILE A 275 3.01 12.98 -2.91
CA ILE A 275 2.51 11.70 -2.39
C ILE A 275 1.29 11.95 -1.50
N VAL A 276 0.21 11.21 -1.79
CA VAL A 276 -1.06 11.29 -1.04
C VAL A 276 -1.35 10.02 -0.24
N ASP A 277 -0.71 8.89 -0.60
CA ASP A 277 -0.90 7.60 0.09
C ASP A 277 0.42 6.86 0.27
N LEU A 278 0.58 6.13 1.38
CA LEU A 278 1.81 5.47 1.77
C LEU A 278 1.51 4.16 2.51
N SER A 279 2.11 3.07 2.07
CA SER A 279 1.93 1.75 2.68
C SER A 279 3.26 1.00 2.76
N ALA A 280 3.64 0.58 3.95
CA ALA A 280 4.81 -0.24 4.20
C ALA A 280 4.41 -1.72 4.35
N GLY A 281 5.02 -2.59 3.57
CA GLY A 281 4.98 -4.04 3.75
C GLY A 281 6.07 -4.51 4.73
N ALA A 282 6.37 -5.82 4.77
CA ALA A 282 7.40 -6.29 5.70
C ALA A 282 8.78 -5.66 5.40
N ASP A 283 9.27 -5.80 4.17
CA ASP A 283 10.59 -5.35 3.72
C ASP A 283 10.53 -4.50 2.44
N HIS A 284 9.38 -3.90 2.14
CA HIS A 284 9.18 -3.00 1.01
C HIS A 284 8.21 -1.87 1.39
N THR A 285 8.19 -0.84 0.59
CA THR A 285 7.29 0.31 0.77
C THR A 285 6.70 0.71 -0.57
N CYS A 286 5.44 1.11 -0.59
CA CYS A 286 4.77 1.67 -1.75
C CYS A 286 4.19 3.05 -1.42
N ALA A 287 4.23 3.96 -2.38
CA ALA A 287 3.66 5.31 -2.30
C ALA A 287 2.88 5.63 -3.57
N ARG A 288 1.83 6.41 -3.45
CA ARG A 288 0.96 6.84 -4.56
C ARG A 288 0.79 8.35 -4.56
N ASN A 289 0.87 8.98 -5.74
CA ASN A 289 0.53 10.39 -5.91
C ASN A 289 -0.97 10.60 -6.22
N ALA A 290 -1.36 11.85 -6.36
CA ALA A 290 -2.75 12.22 -6.66
C ALA A 290 -3.22 11.72 -8.04
N ASP A 291 -2.32 11.56 -9.01
CA ASP A 291 -2.62 11.07 -10.36
C ASP A 291 -2.78 9.56 -10.42
N GLY A 292 -2.60 8.86 -9.29
CA GLY A 292 -2.72 7.41 -9.19
C GLY A 292 -1.44 6.66 -9.55
N VAL A 293 -0.33 7.34 -9.84
CA VAL A 293 0.96 6.68 -10.07
C VAL A 293 1.45 6.06 -8.76
N ILE A 294 1.87 4.80 -8.82
CA ILE A 294 2.40 4.06 -7.68
C ILE A 294 3.88 3.77 -7.90
N TRP A 295 4.68 4.05 -6.90
CA TRP A 295 6.08 3.65 -6.78
C TRP A 295 6.24 2.69 -5.61
N CYS A 296 7.03 1.62 -5.81
CA CYS A 296 7.43 0.72 -4.73
C CYS A 296 8.95 0.57 -4.70
N TRP A 297 9.51 0.34 -3.51
CA TRP A 297 10.93 0.13 -3.29
C TRP A 297 11.16 -0.83 -2.12
N GLY A 298 12.37 -1.39 -2.01
CA GLY A 298 12.73 -2.39 -1.03
C GLY A 298 12.95 -3.76 -1.66
N ARG A 299 12.62 -4.82 -0.93
CA ARG A 299 12.75 -6.21 -1.36
C ARG A 299 11.85 -6.55 -2.53
N ASN A 300 12.34 -7.35 -3.49
CA ASN A 300 11.61 -7.76 -4.70
C ASN A 300 11.77 -9.26 -5.07
N GLU A 301 12.12 -10.12 -4.12
CA GLU A 301 12.29 -11.55 -4.38
C GLU A 301 11.01 -12.25 -4.86
N GLN A 302 9.87 -11.71 -4.49
CA GLN A 302 8.55 -12.24 -4.83
C GLN A 302 7.79 -11.35 -5.83
N GLY A 303 8.43 -10.34 -6.41
CA GLY A 303 7.77 -9.39 -7.31
C GLY A 303 6.91 -8.34 -6.59
N GLN A 304 7.12 -8.12 -5.27
CA GLN A 304 6.31 -7.21 -4.45
C GLN A 304 6.42 -5.74 -4.83
N LEU A 305 7.38 -5.37 -5.69
CA LEU A 305 7.49 -4.01 -6.24
C LEU A 305 6.63 -3.80 -7.50
N GLY A 306 5.98 -4.87 -8.04
CA GLY A 306 5.12 -4.77 -9.23
C GLY A 306 5.87 -4.40 -10.51
N SER A 307 7.18 -4.50 -10.50
CA SER A 307 8.07 -4.31 -11.65
C SER A 307 9.02 -5.50 -11.74
N ALA A 308 9.45 -5.85 -12.96
CA ALA A 308 10.48 -6.84 -13.15
C ALA A 308 11.72 -6.44 -12.33
N PRO A 309 12.40 -7.40 -11.65
CA PRO A 309 13.66 -7.08 -11.02
C PRO A 309 14.60 -6.56 -12.10
N GLU A 310 15.05 -5.32 -11.95
CA GLU A 310 16.12 -4.81 -12.81
C GLU A 310 17.31 -5.73 -12.64
N SER A 311 17.74 -6.34 -13.75
CA SER A 311 18.89 -7.23 -13.83
C SER A 311 20.23 -6.52 -13.48
N ALA A 312 20.18 -5.25 -13.09
CA ALA A 312 21.32 -4.36 -12.99
C ALA A 312 21.51 -3.65 -11.64
N VAL A 313 20.93 -4.08 -10.51
CA VAL A 313 21.28 -3.52 -9.19
C VAL A 313 21.95 -4.60 -8.32
N PRO A 314 23.16 -5.04 -8.65
CA PRO A 314 23.76 -6.22 -8.05
C PRO A 314 24.58 -5.96 -6.78
N GLU A 315 24.97 -4.76 -6.44
CA GLU A 315 26.15 -4.66 -5.58
C GLU A 315 25.89 -4.46 -4.08
N ARG A 316 24.63 -4.31 -3.62
CA ARG A 316 24.41 -3.93 -2.21
C ARG A 316 23.24 -4.58 -1.49
N CYS A 317 22.35 -5.30 -2.16
CA CYS A 317 21.25 -6.03 -1.52
C CYS A 317 21.60 -7.51 -1.33
N SER A 318 21.05 -8.11 -0.29
CA SER A 318 21.18 -9.56 -0.03
C SER A 318 20.27 -10.43 -0.92
N GLY A 319 19.78 -9.92 -2.06
CA GLY A 319 18.88 -10.56 -3.00
C GLY A 319 18.18 -9.52 -3.90
N PRO A 320 17.24 -9.92 -4.76
CA PRO A 320 16.49 -9.00 -5.61
C PRO A 320 15.83 -7.89 -4.78
N CYS A 321 16.15 -6.64 -5.09
CA CYS A 321 15.65 -5.47 -4.39
C CYS A 321 15.76 -4.22 -5.26
N SER A 322 15.11 -3.14 -4.85
CA SER A 322 15.41 -1.78 -5.33
C SER A 322 15.51 -0.81 -4.16
N PRO A 323 16.67 -0.19 -3.95
CA PRO A 323 16.80 0.87 -2.96
C PRO A 323 16.27 2.23 -3.45
N ARG A 324 15.74 2.29 -4.67
CA ARG A 324 15.08 3.46 -5.26
C ARG A 324 13.65 3.12 -5.60
N PRO A 325 12.73 4.11 -5.58
CA PRO A 325 11.36 3.92 -6.05
C PRO A 325 11.32 3.43 -7.51
N LEU A 326 10.60 2.33 -7.75
CA LEU A 326 10.28 1.80 -9.07
C LEU A 326 8.80 2.00 -9.32
N ARG A 327 8.45 2.49 -10.52
CA ARG A 327 7.06 2.60 -10.94
C ARG A 327 6.43 1.21 -11.12
N VAL A 328 5.26 0.98 -10.52
CA VAL A 328 4.51 -0.26 -10.69
C VAL A 328 3.99 -0.35 -12.10
N GLN A 329 4.28 -1.46 -12.79
CA GLN A 329 3.88 -1.70 -14.18
C GLN A 329 2.49 -2.36 -14.27
N GLY A 330 1.80 -2.14 -15.40
CA GLY A 330 0.51 -2.77 -15.67
C GLY A 330 -0.69 -2.16 -14.93
N LEU A 331 -0.50 -0.98 -14.29
CA LEU A 331 -1.56 -0.15 -13.73
C LEU A 331 -1.82 1.12 -14.57
N ASP A 332 -1.03 1.33 -15.63
CA ASP A 332 -1.14 2.50 -16.50
C ASP A 332 -2.17 2.25 -17.60
N PHE A 333 -3.38 2.70 -17.42
CA PHE A 333 -4.43 2.64 -18.43
C PHE A 333 -4.76 4.00 -19.08
N ARG A 334 -4.01 5.05 -18.70
CA ARG A 334 -4.02 6.32 -19.46
C ARG A 334 -2.84 6.32 -20.42
N VAL A 335 -3.02 5.89 -21.64
CA VAL A 335 -2.24 6.43 -22.76
C VAL A 335 -2.77 7.84 -22.93
N SER A 336 -2.11 8.82 -22.29
CA SER A 336 -2.38 10.21 -22.63
C SER A 336 -2.02 10.37 -24.10
N ALA A 337 -2.99 10.78 -24.92
CA ALA A 337 -2.78 11.15 -26.32
C ALA A 337 -1.83 12.35 -26.47
N MET A 338 -1.13 12.75 -25.41
CA MET A 338 -0.15 13.84 -25.38
C MET A 338 1.31 13.35 -25.42
N ASP A 339 1.60 12.08 -25.09
CA ASP A 339 2.98 11.56 -25.18
C ASP A 339 3.29 10.84 -26.50
N ALA A 340 2.36 10.83 -27.45
CA ALA A 340 2.58 10.26 -28.79
C ALA A 340 3.11 11.28 -29.81
N GLY A 341 3.58 12.47 -29.36
CA GLY A 341 3.92 13.59 -30.22
C GLY A 341 5.38 14.04 -30.22
N GLU A 342 6.24 13.52 -29.36
CA GLU A 342 7.64 14.00 -29.32
C GLU A 342 8.59 12.83 -28.97
N ASP A 343 8.78 11.85 -29.85
CA ASP A 343 9.99 11.02 -29.93
C ASP A 343 9.89 10.12 -31.17
N ALA A 344 9.76 10.72 -32.34
CA ALA A 344 10.09 10.09 -33.61
C ALA A 344 11.22 10.88 -34.28
N ASP A 345 12.35 10.99 -33.59
CA ASP A 345 13.61 11.20 -34.27
C ASP A 345 14.08 9.83 -34.80
N VAL A 346 13.87 9.68 -36.09
CA VAL A 346 14.42 8.59 -36.88
C VAL A 346 15.93 8.84 -36.97
N ASP A 347 16.70 8.25 -36.08
CA ASP A 347 18.12 8.06 -36.30
C ASP A 347 18.32 6.89 -37.26
N ASP A 348 18.55 7.26 -38.52
CA ASP A 348 19.22 6.46 -39.53
C ASP A 348 20.64 6.12 -39.02
N ALA A 349 20.80 5.02 -38.34
CA ALA A 349 22.12 4.50 -38.02
C ALA A 349 22.45 3.32 -38.93
N ALA A 350 23.30 3.63 -39.86
CA ALA A 350 24.20 2.79 -40.63
C ALA A 350 24.31 1.30 -40.17
N MET A 351 24.02 0.43 -41.12
CA MET A 351 24.55 -0.93 -41.16
C MET A 351 26.05 -0.88 -41.39
N ASP A 352 26.82 -1.25 -40.40
CA ASP A 352 28.23 -1.64 -40.59
C ASP A 352 28.30 -3.17 -40.78
N ASP A 353 28.79 -3.50 -41.97
CA ASP A 353 29.20 -4.83 -42.41
C ASP A 353 30.34 -5.37 -41.55
N ALA A 354 30.19 -6.59 -41.05
CA ALA A 354 31.30 -7.42 -40.70
C ALA A 354 31.26 -8.68 -41.57
N ALA A 355 32.02 -8.63 -42.63
CA ALA A 355 32.33 -9.73 -43.52
C ALA A 355 33.14 -10.82 -42.77
N MET A 356 32.81 -12.07 -42.99
CA MET A 356 33.75 -13.18 -42.91
C MET A 356 33.83 -13.90 -44.25
N GLU A 357 35.07 -13.98 -44.76
CA GLU A 357 35.53 -14.60 -45.95
C GLU A 357 35.16 -16.12 -46.05
N ALA A 358 34.81 -16.54 -47.25
CA ALA A 358 35.37 -17.72 -47.90
C ALA A 358 34.80 -17.88 -49.30
N GLY A 359 35.63 -17.65 -50.27
CA GLY A 359 36.17 -18.41 -51.37
C GLY A 359 35.22 -19.04 -52.40
N ALA A 360 35.30 -18.63 -53.64
CA ALA A 360 35.60 -19.35 -54.86
C ALA A 360 34.77 -18.88 -56.06
N GLU A 361 35.49 -18.28 -56.97
CA GLU A 361 35.54 -18.37 -58.44
C GLU A 361 34.29 -18.76 -59.25
N ALA A 362 33.90 -17.94 -60.21
CA ALA A 362 34.00 -18.08 -61.67
C ALA A 362 32.91 -17.29 -62.40
N SER A 363 33.32 -16.28 -63.09
CA SER A 363 33.41 -16.00 -64.53
C SER A 363 32.11 -15.87 -65.35
N VAL A 364 32.15 -14.74 -66.13
CA VAL A 364 31.73 -14.53 -67.55
C VAL A 364 30.25 -14.22 -67.82
N ASP A 365 29.93 -13.09 -68.28
CA ASP A 365 30.03 -12.36 -69.52
C ASP A 365 28.69 -11.68 -69.92
N ALA A 366 28.84 -10.47 -70.37
CA ALA A 366 28.21 -9.77 -71.45
C ALA A 366 26.68 -9.52 -71.54
N GLY A 367 26.37 -8.25 -71.71
CA GLY A 367 25.26 -7.89 -72.59
C GLY A 367 24.47 -6.63 -72.24
N ARG A 368 25.00 -5.47 -72.57
CA ARG A 368 24.22 -4.26 -72.94
C ARG A 368 23.76 -4.43 -74.41
N PRO A 369 22.85 -3.62 -75.03
CA PRO A 369 22.38 -2.29 -74.70
C PRO A 369 20.92 -1.91 -75.16
N ARG A 370 20.53 -0.63 -74.79
CA ARG A 370 19.77 0.40 -75.55
C ARG A 370 18.31 0.10 -75.95
N ASP A 371 17.41 0.99 -76.00
CA ASP A 371 17.15 2.39 -76.33
C ASP A 371 15.64 2.66 -76.30
N ALA A 372 15.34 3.92 -76.00
CA ALA A 372 14.48 4.86 -76.71
C ALA A 372 12.92 4.74 -76.65
N GLY A 373 12.37 5.89 -76.37
CA GLY A 373 11.41 6.66 -77.14
C GLY A 373 10.08 6.82 -76.40
N ALA A 374 9.73 7.95 -75.89
CA ALA A 374 9.26 9.22 -76.46
C ALA A 374 7.76 9.17 -76.86
N GLU A 375 7.10 10.25 -76.40
CA GLU A 375 6.04 11.04 -77.02
C GLU A 375 4.58 10.80 -76.63
N ASP A 376 4.06 11.76 -75.93
CA ASP A 376 3.11 12.86 -76.26
C ASP A 376 1.65 12.51 -76.65
N ALA A 377 0.79 13.30 -76.08
CA ALA A 377 -0.33 14.12 -76.61
C ALA A 377 -1.63 13.88 -75.80
N ASP A 378 -2.07 14.84 -75.08
CA ASP A 378 -2.90 16.06 -75.34
C ASP A 378 -4.40 15.77 -75.60
N ALA A 379 -5.19 16.63 -74.94
CA ALA A 379 -6.50 17.19 -75.26
C ALA A 379 -7.79 16.47 -74.95
N GLY A 380 -8.68 17.17 -74.26
CA GLY A 380 -10.09 17.08 -74.53
C GLY A 380 -11.07 17.34 -73.38
N ASP A 381 -11.39 18.58 -73.27
CA ASP A 381 -12.49 19.22 -72.54
C ASP A 381 -13.86 18.59 -72.83
N ALA A 382 -14.74 18.41 -71.80
CA ALA A 382 -16.19 18.63 -71.90
C ALA A 382 -16.88 18.56 -70.53
N ARG A 383 -17.47 19.66 -70.14
CA ARG A 383 -18.41 19.85 -69.04
C ARG A 383 -19.73 19.14 -69.29
N VAL A 384 -20.30 18.47 -68.29
CA VAL A 384 -21.77 18.47 -68.07
C VAL A 384 -22.04 18.39 -66.58
N GLY A 385 -22.69 19.39 -66.04
CA GLY A 385 -23.17 19.42 -64.67
C GLY A 385 -24.46 18.63 -64.54
N VAL A 386 -24.56 17.83 -63.50
CA VAL A 386 -25.86 17.34 -62.94
C VAL A 386 -25.76 17.41 -61.42
N GLY A 387 -26.67 18.20 -60.84
CA GLY A 387 -26.79 18.38 -59.41
C GLY A 387 -27.14 17.05 -58.70
N VAL A 388 -26.48 16.85 -57.60
CA VAL A 388 -26.77 15.78 -56.65
C VAL A 388 -27.27 16.42 -55.36
N PRO A 389 -28.43 15.96 -54.81
CA PRO A 389 -28.98 16.55 -53.61
C PRO A 389 -28.10 16.23 -52.38
N ASP A 390 -28.11 17.16 -51.43
CA ASP A 390 -27.52 17.08 -50.09
C ASP A 390 -27.75 15.71 -49.46
N VAL A 391 -26.65 14.97 -49.33
CA VAL A 391 -26.55 13.84 -48.41
C VAL A 391 -26.31 14.41 -47.03
N MET A 392 -27.30 14.34 -46.19
CA MET A 392 -27.20 14.60 -44.75
C MET A 392 -25.89 13.98 -44.23
N ASP A 393 -25.06 14.82 -43.72
CA ASP A 393 -23.87 14.49 -42.91
C ASP A 393 -24.40 13.76 -41.65
N VAL A 394 -24.47 12.43 -41.72
CA VAL A 394 -24.67 11.59 -40.56
C VAL A 394 -23.34 11.67 -39.79
N GLN A 395 -23.28 12.71 -39.00
CA GLN A 395 -22.32 12.84 -37.92
C GLN A 395 -22.50 11.59 -37.06
N ARG A 396 -21.63 10.57 -37.33
CA ARG A 396 -21.41 9.45 -36.41
C ARG A 396 -20.93 10.08 -35.12
N VAL A 397 -21.86 10.28 -34.21
CA VAL A 397 -21.56 10.34 -32.80
C VAL A 397 -20.94 8.96 -32.50
N ARG A 398 -19.63 8.89 -32.60
CA ARG A 398 -18.87 7.87 -31.90
C ARG A 398 -19.15 8.20 -30.44
N ASP A 399 -20.06 7.45 -29.86
CA ASP A 399 -20.03 7.22 -28.43
C ASP A 399 -18.64 6.62 -28.14
N ASP A 400 -17.69 7.48 -27.89
CA ASP A 400 -16.46 7.10 -27.21
C ASP A 400 -16.93 6.61 -25.85
N VAL A 401 -17.18 5.32 -25.76
CA VAL A 401 -17.24 4.61 -24.49
C VAL A 401 -15.82 4.79 -23.95
N VAL A 402 -15.63 5.86 -23.19
CA VAL A 402 -14.41 6.07 -22.42
C VAL A 402 -14.34 4.85 -21.52
N ALA A 403 -13.41 3.95 -21.83
CA ALA A 403 -13.13 2.82 -20.95
C ALA A 403 -12.94 3.40 -19.55
N PRO A 404 -13.56 2.82 -18.51
CA PRO A 404 -13.45 3.36 -17.16
C PRO A 404 -11.98 3.53 -16.83
N SER A 405 -11.62 4.72 -16.39
CA SER A 405 -10.23 5.05 -16.04
C SER A 405 -9.88 4.17 -14.82
N MET A 406 -8.99 3.21 -14.98
CA MET A 406 -8.56 2.34 -13.88
C MET A 406 -7.44 3.02 -13.07
N VAL A 407 -7.73 4.19 -12.51
CA VAL A 407 -6.75 4.96 -11.73
C VAL A 407 -6.69 4.42 -10.29
N PRO A 408 -5.52 4.03 -9.79
CA PRO A 408 -5.36 3.67 -8.39
C PRO A 408 -5.76 4.82 -7.44
N ARG A 409 -6.63 4.52 -6.46
CA ARG A 409 -7.09 5.49 -5.46
C ARG A 409 -6.61 5.18 -4.03
N ALA A 410 -6.18 3.94 -3.78
CA ALA A 410 -5.61 3.53 -2.50
C ALA A 410 -4.64 2.37 -2.72
N ILE A 411 -3.68 2.23 -1.79
CA ILE A 411 -2.70 1.14 -1.78
C ILE A 411 -2.70 0.44 -0.41
N ALA A 412 -2.42 -0.86 -0.41
CA ALA A 412 -2.21 -1.65 0.79
C ALA A 412 -1.08 -2.65 0.55
N SER A 413 -0.10 -2.68 1.44
CA SER A 413 1.02 -3.61 1.37
C SER A 413 0.92 -4.65 2.48
N GLY A 414 1.22 -5.91 2.14
CA GLY A 414 1.32 -7.03 3.08
C GLY A 414 2.77 -7.43 3.32
N GLY A 415 3.01 -8.71 3.71
CA GLY A 415 4.36 -9.22 3.97
C GLY A 415 5.26 -9.10 2.73
N SER A 416 4.91 -9.81 1.67
CA SER A 416 5.64 -9.84 0.39
C SER A 416 4.72 -9.62 -0.81
N PHE A 417 3.63 -8.90 -0.65
CA PHE A 417 2.69 -8.53 -1.70
C PHE A 417 2.15 -7.13 -1.48
N SER A 418 1.56 -6.55 -2.51
CA SER A 418 0.88 -5.26 -2.46
C SER A 418 -0.38 -5.28 -3.32
N CYS A 419 -1.34 -4.42 -2.99
CA CYS A 419 -2.59 -4.27 -3.71
C CYS A 419 -2.90 -2.79 -3.95
N ALA A 420 -3.61 -2.49 -5.03
CA ALA A 420 -4.20 -1.19 -5.31
C ALA A 420 -5.71 -1.34 -5.49
N VAL A 421 -6.47 -0.44 -4.87
CA VAL A 421 -7.89 -0.25 -5.14
C VAL A 421 -8.00 0.79 -6.25
N LEU A 422 -8.74 0.47 -7.30
CA LEU A 422 -8.94 1.32 -8.46
C LEU A 422 -10.20 2.20 -8.29
N ASP A 423 -10.34 3.21 -9.12
CA ASP A 423 -11.48 4.15 -9.10
C ASP A 423 -12.81 3.50 -9.52
N ASP A 424 -12.76 2.37 -10.25
CA ASP A 424 -13.91 1.52 -10.55
C ASP A 424 -14.30 0.58 -9.38
N ASN A 425 -13.65 0.72 -8.22
CA ASN A 425 -13.83 -0.10 -7.03
C ASN A 425 -13.43 -1.59 -7.19
N THR A 426 -12.61 -1.92 -8.19
CA THR A 426 -11.93 -3.22 -8.31
C THR A 426 -10.57 -3.19 -7.64
N VAL A 427 -9.90 -4.34 -7.55
CA VAL A 427 -8.59 -4.50 -6.90
C VAL A 427 -7.61 -5.20 -7.83
N ARG A 428 -6.37 -4.71 -7.83
CA ARG A 428 -5.22 -5.37 -8.43
C ARG A 428 -4.17 -5.64 -7.36
N CYS A 429 -3.63 -6.86 -7.33
CA CYS A 429 -2.58 -7.27 -6.40
C CYS A 429 -1.37 -7.81 -7.15
N TRP A 430 -0.18 -7.70 -6.55
CA TRP A 430 1.08 -8.21 -7.09
C TRP A 430 2.02 -8.65 -5.97
N GLY A 431 2.99 -9.51 -6.30
CA GLY A 431 3.95 -10.06 -5.36
C GLY A 431 3.76 -11.55 -5.10
N ASP A 432 4.00 -11.99 -3.84
CA ASP A 432 3.86 -13.39 -3.42
C ASP A 432 2.40 -13.86 -3.45
N ASP A 433 2.21 -15.07 -3.95
CA ASP A 433 0.90 -15.76 -3.98
C ASP A 433 0.97 -17.21 -3.46
N SER A 434 2.01 -17.54 -2.74
CA SER A 434 2.21 -18.91 -2.22
C SER A 434 1.09 -19.40 -1.30
N SER A 435 0.37 -18.47 -0.67
CA SER A 435 -0.79 -18.73 0.19
C SER A 435 -2.13 -18.29 -0.43
N GLY A 436 -2.14 -17.84 -1.71
CA GLY A 436 -3.34 -17.31 -2.37
C GLY A 436 -3.68 -15.87 -1.99
N GLN A 437 -2.70 -15.11 -1.48
CA GLN A 437 -2.90 -13.75 -0.98
C GLN A 437 -3.16 -12.71 -2.08
N LEU A 438 -2.95 -13.03 -3.35
CA LEU A 438 -3.33 -12.16 -4.48
C LEU A 438 -4.82 -12.26 -4.83
N GLY A 439 -5.52 -13.31 -4.38
CA GLY A 439 -6.97 -13.42 -4.53
C GLY A 439 -7.46 -13.68 -5.96
N ASP A 440 -6.60 -14.14 -6.86
CA ASP A 440 -6.91 -14.46 -8.26
C ASP A 440 -7.39 -15.91 -8.47
N GLY A 441 -7.61 -16.65 -7.37
CA GLY A 441 -8.02 -18.05 -7.37
C GLY A 441 -6.88 -19.04 -7.57
N ARG A 442 -5.64 -18.59 -7.67
CA ARG A 442 -4.43 -19.38 -7.89
C ARG A 442 -3.55 -19.38 -6.64
N ARG A 443 -2.45 -20.12 -6.69
CA ARG A 443 -1.36 -20.13 -5.70
C ARG A 443 -0.04 -20.29 -6.45
N VAL A 444 0.33 -19.29 -7.20
CA VAL A 444 1.53 -19.29 -8.03
C VAL A 444 2.52 -18.29 -7.47
N ARG A 445 3.75 -18.74 -7.20
CA ARG A 445 4.81 -17.83 -6.73
C ARG A 445 5.13 -16.79 -7.80
N ALA A 446 5.28 -15.55 -7.35
CA ALA A 446 5.76 -14.40 -8.12
C ALA A 446 5.12 -14.27 -9.52
N PRO A 447 3.81 -14.06 -9.64
CA PRO A 447 3.27 -13.64 -10.92
C PRO A 447 3.93 -12.32 -11.32
N GLN A 448 4.40 -12.25 -12.57
CA GLN A 448 4.92 -10.99 -13.11
C GLN A 448 3.74 -10.07 -13.41
N GLY A 449 3.73 -8.91 -12.74
CA GLY A 449 2.70 -7.89 -12.90
C GLY A 449 1.50 -8.02 -11.95
N ALA A 450 0.61 -7.03 -12.00
CA ALA A 450 -0.56 -6.97 -11.16
C ALA A 450 -1.68 -7.88 -11.70
N VAL A 451 -2.26 -8.71 -10.82
CA VAL A 451 -3.40 -9.59 -11.13
C VAL A 451 -4.69 -9.04 -10.53
N MET A 452 -5.80 -9.37 -11.17
CA MET A 452 -7.12 -8.97 -10.71
C MET A 452 -7.62 -9.89 -9.59
N VAL A 453 -8.12 -9.32 -8.51
CA VAL A 453 -8.82 -10.06 -7.46
C VAL A 453 -10.21 -10.46 -7.97
N ILE A 454 -10.54 -11.76 -7.91
CA ILE A 454 -11.81 -12.30 -8.42
C ILE A 454 -12.89 -12.35 -7.32
N ALA A 455 -14.16 -12.25 -7.72
CA ALA A 455 -15.29 -12.20 -6.77
C ALA A 455 -15.57 -13.54 -6.09
N THR A 456 -15.26 -14.68 -6.74
CA THR A 456 -15.65 -16.02 -6.28
C THR A 456 -14.53 -17.02 -6.53
N PRO A 457 -13.97 -17.66 -5.49
CA PRO A 457 -12.95 -18.69 -5.65
C PRO A 457 -13.51 -19.91 -6.37
N GLY A 458 -12.70 -20.52 -7.27
CA GLY A 458 -13.00 -21.83 -7.89
C GLY A 458 -14.04 -21.82 -9.01
N ALA A 459 -14.66 -20.70 -9.34
CA ALA A 459 -15.45 -20.55 -10.57
C ALA A 459 -14.49 -20.23 -11.75
N ALA A 460 -14.83 -20.73 -12.95
CA ALA A 460 -14.21 -20.27 -14.20
C ALA A 460 -14.53 -18.77 -14.49
N SER A 461 -14.98 -18.06 -13.49
CA SER A 461 -15.42 -16.68 -13.51
C SER A 461 -14.22 -15.75 -13.41
N THR A 462 -14.04 -14.93 -14.43
CA THR A 462 -13.09 -13.81 -14.47
C THR A 462 -13.68 -12.54 -13.88
N ASN A 463 -14.83 -12.62 -13.17
CA ASN A 463 -15.50 -11.45 -12.63
C ASN A 463 -14.67 -10.83 -11.49
N PRO A 464 -14.31 -9.55 -11.59
CA PRO A 464 -13.56 -8.88 -10.54
C PRO A 464 -14.37 -8.73 -9.25
N LEU A 465 -13.69 -8.70 -8.11
CA LEU A 465 -14.28 -8.25 -6.85
C LEU A 465 -14.66 -6.77 -7.00
N GLN A 466 -15.95 -6.47 -6.81
CA GLN A 466 -16.52 -5.14 -7.01
C GLN A 466 -16.85 -4.46 -5.67
N GLY A 467 -16.98 -3.14 -5.70
CA GLY A 467 -17.47 -2.34 -4.57
C GLY A 467 -16.45 -2.22 -3.42
N VAL A 468 -15.18 -2.46 -3.67
CA VAL A 468 -14.14 -2.35 -2.64
C VAL A 468 -13.93 -0.88 -2.28
N SER A 469 -14.02 -0.55 -0.99
CA SER A 469 -13.77 0.79 -0.45
C SER A 469 -12.35 0.95 0.07
N SER A 470 -11.79 -0.07 0.71
CA SER A 470 -10.40 -0.10 1.19
C SER A 470 -9.88 -1.52 1.33
N MET A 471 -8.55 -1.64 1.50
CA MET A 471 -7.83 -2.89 1.64
C MET A 471 -6.94 -2.89 2.87
N ALA A 472 -6.65 -4.08 3.40
CA ALA A 472 -5.59 -4.31 4.36
C ALA A 472 -4.76 -5.53 3.96
N GLY A 473 -3.42 -5.44 4.12
CA GLY A 473 -2.48 -6.54 3.94
C GLY A 473 -1.91 -6.99 5.29
N GLY A 474 -1.95 -8.31 5.53
CA GLY A 474 -1.20 -8.99 6.59
C GLY A 474 0.07 -9.62 6.02
N VAL A 475 0.70 -10.56 6.73
CA VAL A 475 1.91 -11.23 6.20
C VAL A 475 1.56 -12.01 4.93
N ASP A 476 0.60 -12.93 5.02
CA ASP A 476 0.16 -13.82 3.93
C ASP A 476 -1.37 -13.77 3.73
N THR A 477 -2.01 -12.71 4.19
CA THR A 477 -3.47 -12.56 4.23
C THR A 477 -3.85 -11.19 3.72
N ALA A 478 -4.92 -11.10 2.96
CA ALA A 478 -5.50 -9.84 2.51
C ALA A 478 -6.98 -9.75 2.88
N CYS A 479 -7.46 -8.55 3.19
CA CYS A 479 -8.88 -8.27 3.42
C CYS A 479 -9.32 -7.03 2.65
N ALA A 480 -10.50 -7.09 2.03
CA ALA A 480 -11.20 -5.99 1.39
C ALA A 480 -12.43 -5.59 2.22
N LEU A 481 -12.53 -4.31 2.52
CA LEU A 481 -13.74 -3.69 3.03
C LEU A 481 -14.57 -3.24 1.84
N LEU A 482 -15.82 -3.65 1.79
CA LEU A 482 -16.76 -3.24 0.74
C LEU A 482 -17.55 -1.98 1.16
N GLY A 483 -18.13 -1.27 0.19
CA GLY A 483 -18.92 -0.07 0.41
C GLY A 483 -20.14 -0.30 1.30
N ASP A 484 -20.70 -1.51 1.30
CA ASP A 484 -21.81 -1.91 2.17
C ASP A 484 -21.40 -2.20 3.62
N GLY A 485 -20.11 -2.04 3.96
CA GLY A 485 -19.55 -2.32 5.29
C GLY A 485 -19.26 -3.80 5.54
N SER A 486 -19.46 -4.69 4.55
CA SER A 486 -19.06 -6.09 4.65
C SER A 486 -17.56 -6.26 4.42
N LEU A 487 -17.02 -7.36 4.96
CA LEU A 487 -15.60 -7.67 4.90
C LEU A 487 -15.38 -9.01 4.19
N ARG A 488 -14.42 -9.05 3.26
CA ARG A 488 -13.97 -10.27 2.60
C ARG A 488 -12.47 -10.43 2.78
N CYS A 489 -12.05 -11.64 3.20
CA CYS A 489 -10.65 -11.95 3.41
C CYS A 489 -10.21 -13.17 2.61
N TRP A 490 -8.91 -13.27 2.30
CA TRP A 490 -8.32 -14.39 1.56
C TRP A 490 -6.83 -14.53 1.88
N GLY A 491 -6.20 -15.60 1.40
CA GLY A 491 -4.82 -15.93 1.69
C GLY A 491 -4.70 -17.01 2.78
N SER A 492 -3.63 -16.95 3.56
CA SER A 492 -3.35 -17.88 4.67
C SER A 492 -4.40 -17.78 5.76
N ASN A 493 -4.80 -18.95 6.29
CA ASN A 493 -5.80 -19.04 7.37
C ASN A 493 -5.34 -19.95 8.51
N ARG A 494 -4.04 -20.11 8.69
CA ARG A 494 -3.46 -21.10 9.60
C ARG A 494 -3.92 -20.97 11.05
N SER A 495 -4.35 -19.92 11.54
CA SER A 495 -4.86 -19.75 12.92
C SER A 495 -6.22 -19.06 12.92
N GLY A 496 -7.01 -19.24 11.86
CA GLY A 496 -8.30 -18.58 11.72
C GLY A 496 -8.18 -17.09 11.36
N ALA A 497 -7.05 -16.66 10.75
CA ALA A 497 -6.75 -15.26 10.42
C ALA A 497 -7.76 -14.61 9.44
N LEU A 498 -8.57 -15.41 8.73
CA LEU A 498 -9.61 -14.93 7.83
C LEU A 498 -10.94 -14.60 8.54
N GLY A 499 -11.14 -15.05 9.80
CA GLY A 499 -12.39 -14.78 10.54
C GLY A 499 -13.62 -15.53 9.99
N ILE A 500 -13.45 -16.70 9.39
CA ILE A 500 -14.50 -17.44 8.67
C ILE A 500 -14.94 -18.73 9.38
N GLY A 501 -14.55 -18.92 10.65
CA GLY A 501 -14.91 -20.08 11.44
C GLY A 501 -14.08 -21.34 11.16
N THR A 502 -13.11 -21.28 10.24
CA THR A 502 -12.23 -22.40 9.87
C THR A 502 -10.77 -21.96 9.86
N THR A 503 -9.86 -22.93 9.64
CA THR A 503 -8.42 -22.67 9.46
C THR A 503 -7.93 -22.98 8.03
N SER A 504 -8.86 -23.24 7.08
CA SER A 504 -8.52 -23.55 5.69
C SER A 504 -8.07 -22.31 4.90
N VAL A 505 -6.99 -22.45 4.16
CA VAL A 505 -6.46 -21.38 3.26
C VAL A 505 -7.44 -21.10 2.12
N GLN A 506 -7.62 -19.84 1.78
CA GLN A 506 -8.51 -19.38 0.71
C GLN A 506 -7.72 -18.61 -0.36
N SER A 507 -7.76 -19.07 -1.61
CA SER A 507 -7.11 -18.38 -2.73
C SER A 507 -7.96 -17.28 -3.37
N GLY A 508 -9.12 -16.98 -2.82
CA GLY A 508 -9.99 -15.89 -3.25
C GLY A 508 -10.87 -15.38 -2.11
N PRO A 509 -11.50 -14.23 -2.29
CA PRO A 509 -12.26 -13.52 -1.26
C PRO A 509 -13.44 -14.32 -0.70
N VAL A 510 -13.44 -14.52 0.60
CA VAL A 510 -14.54 -15.14 1.35
C VAL A 510 -15.09 -14.17 2.40
N PRO A 511 -16.41 -14.18 2.68
CA PRO A 511 -16.99 -13.28 3.67
C PRO A 511 -16.52 -13.64 5.08
N VAL A 512 -16.20 -12.63 5.89
CA VAL A 512 -15.96 -12.79 7.33
C VAL A 512 -17.30 -13.10 8.03
N THR A 513 -17.30 -14.08 8.92
CA THR A 513 -18.48 -14.52 9.63
C THR A 513 -18.50 -13.89 11.04
N TRP A 514 -19.53 -13.08 11.31
CA TRP A 514 -19.69 -12.33 12.59
C TRP A 514 -20.50 -13.10 13.62
#